data_00018a8e22e89c73766a92ad60b8bee8
#
_entry.id   00018a8e22e89c73766a92ad60b8bee8
#
_cell.length_a   1.000
_cell.length_b   1.000
_cell.length_c   1.000
_cell.angle_alpha   90.00
_cell.angle_beta   90.00
_cell.angle_gamma   90.00
#
_symmetry.space_group_name_H-M   'P 1'
#
loop_
_entity.id
_entity.type
_entity.pdbx_description
1 polymer ?
#
loop_
_entity_poly.entity_id
_entity_poly.type
_entity_poly.pdbx_seq_one_letter_code
_entity_poly.pdbx_strand_id
1 'polypeptide(L)'
;MSRFSLCLLIFSGLFSQTTSAQDLWWQAILSSAPVEKIQQAITTGGAWYRCETQDSTDAFCLDDFHYYHQHLYGESTIEDREVYLSFLTEYQPQSLSELILNLRKDGLVMQKVEIDGQQYDISEAMRHATPEEVDKDLIVFINRYPQQAPRSIDWVLAQEFGTPTPRLNVMLNSDGEMIELKVIRF
;
A
#
# COMPACT_ATOMS: atom_id res chain seq x y z
N MET A 1 18.35 -11.14 65.91
CA MET A 1 18.80 -10.34 64.73
C MET A 1 18.55 -11.20 63.48
N SER A 2 17.39 -11.05 62.87
CA SER A 2 16.95 -11.87 61.73
C SER A 2 17.14 -11.06 60.45
N ARG A 3 17.94 -11.59 59.52
CA ARG A 3 18.17 -11.00 58.20
C ARG A 3 17.14 -11.58 57.22
N PHE A 4 16.14 -10.79 56.87
CA PHE A 4 15.25 -11.09 55.76
C PHE A 4 15.96 -10.73 54.44
N SER A 5 16.26 -11.75 53.67
CA SER A 5 16.83 -11.61 52.28
C SER A 5 15.64 -11.55 51.33
N LEU A 6 15.38 -10.39 50.75
CA LEU A 6 14.32 -10.16 49.77
C LEU A 6 14.86 -10.50 48.37
N CYS A 7 14.52 -11.66 47.84
CA CYS A 7 14.81 -12.03 46.42
C CYS A 7 13.82 -11.34 45.51
N LEU A 8 14.26 -10.31 44.80
CA LEU A 8 13.52 -9.64 43.75
C LEU A 8 13.66 -10.42 42.44
N LEU A 9 12.64 -11.24 42.12
CA LEU A 9 12.56 -11.93 40.83
C LEU A 9 12.11 -10.92 39.73
N ILE A 10 13.07 -10.48 38.94
CA ILE A 10 12.80 -9.69 37.74
C ILE A 10 12.30 -10.65 36.67
N PHE A 11 10.99 -10.64 36.44
CA PHE A 11 10.35 -11.33 35.33
C PHE A 11 10.55 -10.48 34.06
N SER A 12 11.63 -10.73 33.33
CA SER A 12 11.86 -10.16 31.99
C SER A 12 10.92 -10.86 31.00
N GLY A 13 9.73 -10.32 30.83
CA GLY A 13 8.80 -10.75 29.78
C GLY A 13 9.40 -10.43 28.42
N LEU A 14 9.94 -11.41 27.72
CA LEU A 14 10.26 -11.35 26.30
C LEU A 14 8.95 -11.26 25.54
N PHE A 15 8.50 -10.06 25.19
CA PHE A 15 7.48 -9.84 24.18
C PHE A 15 8.09 -10.25 22.82
N SER A 16 7.90 -11.53 22.45
CA SER A 16 8.13 -11.96 21.07
C SER A 16 7.05 -11.29 20.20
N GLN A 17 7.40 -10.25 19.47
CA GLN A 17 6.56 -9.73 18.40
C GLN A 17 6.58 -10.79 17.30
N THR A 18 5.48 -11.50 17.14
CA THR A 18 5.27 -12.37 15.97
C THR A 18 5.01 -11.50 14.77
N THR A 19 6.06 -11.15 14.04
CA THR A 19 5.94 -10.54 12.71
C THR A 19 5.28 -11.59 11.82
N SER A 20 4.10 -11.31 11.29
CA SER A 20 3.41 -12.20 10.36
C SER A 20 4.25 -12.34 9.08
N ALA A 21 4.28 -13.53 8.49
CA ALA A 21 4.94 -13.74 7.19
C ALA A 21 4.33 -12.87 6.08
N GLN A 22 3.09 -12.43 6.25
CA GLN A 22 2.39 -11.49 5.35
C GLN A 22 3.04 -10.11 5.33
N ASP A 23 3.60 -9.65 6.46
CA ASP A 23 4.20 -8.31 6.53
C ASP A 23 5.56 -8.24 5.81
N LEU A 24 6.28 -9.36 5.70
CA LEU A 24 7.62 -9.39 5.14
C LEU A 24 7.67 -9.10 3.63
N TRP A 25 6.74 -9.65 2.85
CA TRP A 25 6.70 -9.41 1.40
C TRP A 25 6.23 -7.99 1.08
N TRP A 26 5.28 -7.43 1.87
CA TRP A 26 4.83 -6.05 1.72
C TRP A 26 5.95 -5.07 2.04
N GLN A 27 6.69 -5.30 3.13
CA GLN A 27 7.87 -4.51 3.47
C GLN A 27 8.96 -4.60 2.38
N ALA A 28 9.14 -5.77 1.76
CA ALA A 28 10.06 -5.91 0.64
C ALA A 28 9.66 -5.06 -0.57
N ILE A 29 8.36 -4.96 -0.87
CA ILE A 29 7.82 -4.11 -1.96
C ILE A 29 8.17 -2.64 -1.71
N LEU A 30 7.95 -2.13 -0.50
CA LEU A 30 8.20 -0.74 -0.13
C LEU A 30 9.72 -0.43 0.00
N SER A 31 10.54 -1.45 0.21
CA SER A 31 11.98 -1.29 0.41
C SER A 31 12.75 -1.11 -0.90
N SER A 32 14.08 -0.91 -0.79
CA SER A 32 14.99 -0.96 -1.93
C SER A 32 15.39 -2.37 -2.35
N ALA A 33 14.67 -3.41 -1.89
CA ALA A 33 14.95 -4.78 -2.27
C ALA A 33 14.88 -4.95 -3.79
N PRO A 34 15.77 -5.75 -4.40
CA PRO A 34 15.68 -6.06 -5.82
C PRO A 34 14.40 -6.85 -6.12
N VAL A 35 13.86 -6.65 -7.33
CA VAL A 35 12.59 -7.26 -7.78
C VAL A 35 12.60 -8.78 -7.64
N GLU A 36 13.74 -9.41 -7.89
CA GLU A 36 13.92 -10.87 -7.79
C GLU A 36 13.61 -11.40 -6.38
N LYS A 37 13.88 -10.62 -5.33
CA LYS A 37 13.51 -10.99 -3.95
C LYS A 37 12.01 -10.94 -3.72
N ILE A 38 11.32 -9.96 -4.34
CA ILE A 38 9.87 -9.84 -4.26
C ILE A 38 9.23 -11.01 -5.01
N GLN A 39 9.69 -11.31 -6.22
CA GLN A 39 9.26 -12.46 -7.00
C GLN A 39 9.45 -13.77 -6.21
N GLN A 40 10.61 -13.95 -5.58
CA GLN A 40 10.86 -15.11 -4.72
C GLN A 40 9.89 -15.17 -3.54
N ALA A 41 9.61 -14.04 -2.87
CA ALA A 41 8.68 -14.00 -1.75
C ALA A 41 7.25 -14.37 -2.17
N ILE A 42 6.81 -13.99 -3.36
CA ILE A 42 5.51 -14.37 -3.92
C ILE A 42 5.50 -15.86 -4.30
N THR A 43 6.51 -16.34 -5.02
CA THR A 43 6.50 -17.68 -5.59
C THR A 43 6.82 -18.79 -4.58
N THR A 44 7.59 -18.50 -3.52
CA THR A 44 8.08 -19.51 -2.56
C THR A 44 7.74 -19.19 -1.10
N GLY A 45 7.21 -18.00 -0.80
CA GLY A 45 6.96 -17.52 0.56
C GLY A 45 5.77 -18.18 1.27
N GLY A 46 4.95 -18.96 0.57
CA GLY A 46 3.84 -19.75 1.13
C GLY A 46 2.59 -18.95 1.49
N ALA A 47 2.59 -17.61 1.36
CA ALA A 47 1.38 -16.79 1.52
C ALA A 47 0.55 -16.75 0.23
N TRP A 48 1.20 -16.80 -0.90
CA TRP A 48 0.61 -16.79 -2.23
C TRP A 48 0.50 -18.21 -2.80
N TYR A 49 -0.56 -18.48 -3.56
CA TYR A 49 -0.76 -19.74 -4.28
C TYR A 49 -1.08 -19.45 -5.76
N ARG A 50 -0.88 -20.42 -6.64
CA ARG A 50 -1.24 -20.27 -8.06
C ARG A 50 -2.75 -20.16 -8.21
N CYS A 51 -3.22 -19.13 -8.92
CA CYS A 51 -4.65 -18.99 -9.19
C CYS A 51 -5.17 -20.12 -10.08
N GLU A 52 -6.38 -20.59 -9.81
CA GLU A 52 -7.08 -21.60 -10.62
C GLU A 52 -7.79 -20.95 -11.83
N THR A 53 -7.11 -20.06 -12.57
CA THR A 53 -7.66 -19.44 -13.77
C THR A 53 -7.16 -20.15 -15.03
N GLN A 54 -8.06 -20.39 -15.99
CA GLN A 54 -7.73 -21.15 -17.22
C GLN A 54 -6.79 -20.40 -18.17
N ASP A 55 -6.60 -19.08 -18.01
CA ASP A 55 -5.97 -18.22 -19.01
C ASP A 55 -4.59 -17.67 -18.61
N SER A 56 -4.13 -17.78 -17.36
CA SER A 56 -2.81 -17.28 -16.96
C SER A 56 -2.01 -18.31 -16.15
N THR A 57 -0.92 -18.78 -16.74
CA THR A 57 0.00 -19.75 -16.11
C THR A 57 0.84 -19.17 -14.98
N ASP A 58 0.91 -17.84 -14.84
CA ASP A 58 1.85 -17.13 -13.94
C ASP A 58 1.15 -16.14 -12.97
N ALA A 59 -0.16 -16.33 -12.73
CA ALA A 59 -0.89 -15.56 -11.73
C ALA A 59 -0.86 -16.25 -10.36
N PHE A 60 -0.66 -15.44 -9.32
CA PHE A 60 -0.67 -15.85 -7.92
C PHE A 60 -1.78 -15.13 -7.18
N CYS A 61 -2.54 -15.86 -6.36
CA CYS A 61 -3.66 -15.37 -5.59
C CYS A 61 -3.34 -15.34 -4.10
N LEU A 62 -3.97 -14.40 -3.39
CA LEU A 62 -3.86 -14.21 -1.95
C LEU A 62 -5.25 -13.89 -1.40
N ASP A 63 -5.90 -14.84 -0.73
CA ASP A 63 -7.27 -14.69 -0.25
C ASP A 63 -7.38 -13.92 1.06
N ASP A 64 -6.31 -13.86 1.85
CA ASP A 64 -6.32 -13.29 3.19
C ASP A 64 -5.13 -12.35 3.39
N PHE A 65 -5.26 -11.14 2.89
CA PHE A 65 -4.31 -10.07 3.15
C PHE A 65 -4.92 -8.99 4.02
N HIS A 66 -4.35 -8.80 5.20
CA HIS A 66 -4.72 -7.70 6.07
C HIS A 66 -3.74 -6.55 5.90
N TYR A 67 -4.16 -5.52 5.17
CA TYR A 67 -3.44 -4.27 5.10
C TYR A 67 -3.90 -3.38 6.27
N TYR A 68 -3.13 -3.41 7.36
CA TYR A 68 -3.54 -2.91 8.68
C TYR A 68 -4.82 -3.62 9.17
N HIS A 69 -5.96 -2.94 9.16
CA HIS A 69 -7.26 -3.49 9.57
C HIS A 69 -8.19 -3.80 8.40
N GLN A 70 -7.74 -3.55 7.16
CA GLN A 70 -8.53 -3.78 5.95
C GLN A 70 -8.22 -5.17 5.40
N HIS A 71 -9.25 -5.97 5.20
CA HIS A 71 -9.14 -7.25 4.51
C HIS A 71 -9.20 -7.03 3.00
N LEU A 72 -8.21 -7.53 2.30
CA LEU A 72 -8.05 -7.39 0.85
C LEU A 72 -7.84 -8.76 0.21
N TYR A 73 -8.37 -8.94 -0.98
CA TYR A 73 -8.10 -10.08 -1.85
C TYR A 73 -7.04 -9.68 -2.86
N GLY A 74 -5.97 -10.45 -2.96
CA GLY A 74 -4.82 -10.11 -3.77
C GLY A 74 -4.64 -11.03 -4.98
N GLU A 75 -4.22 -10.43 -6.09
CA GLU A 75 -3.69 -11.12 -7.26
C GLU A 75 -2.33 -10.52 -7.62
N SER A 76 -1.40 -11.36 -8.04
CA SER A 76 -0.09 -10.94 -8.53
C SER A 76 0.23 -11.59 -9.86
N THR A 77 0.74 -10.80 -10.80
CA THR A 77 1.35 -11.27 -12.05
C THR A 77 2.80 -10.86 -12.08
N ILE A 78 3.67 -11.78 -12.50
CA ILE A 78 5.10 -11.54 -12.64
C ILE A 78 5.44 -11.56 -14.13
N GLU A 79 5.93 -10.44 -14.63
CA GLU A 79 6.33 -10.28 -16.04
C GLU A 79 7.77 -9.79 -16.10
N ASP A 80 8.68 -10.58 -16.68
CA ASP A 80 10.11 -10.26 -16.81
C ASP A 80 10.74 -9.78 -15.49
N ARG A 81 10.90 -8.45 -15.35
CA ARG A 81 11.48 -7.77 -14.19
C ARG A 81 10.48 -6.93 -13.41
N GLU A 82 9.20 -7.12 -13.67
CA GLU A 82 8.14 -6.35 -13.03
C GLU A 82 7.24 -7.27 -12.22
N VAL A 83 6.76 -6.74 -11.11
CA VAL A 83 5.75 -7.41 -10.28
C VAL A 83 4.53 -6.50 -10.22
N TYR A 84 3.43 -7.02 -10.72
CA TYR A 84 2.12 -6.39 -10.66
C TYR A 84 1.32 -7.03 -9.54
N LEU A 85 0.74 -6.20 -8.70
CA LEU A 85 -0.14 -6.64 -7.60
C LEU A 85 -1.44 -5.84 -7.71
N SER A 86 -2.56 -6.52 -7.57
CA SER A 86 -3.89 -5.93 -7.44
C SER A 86 -4.55 -6.44 -6.18
N PHE A 87 -5.06 -5.55 -5.36
CA PHE A 87 -5.79 -5.88 -4.13
C PHE A 87 -7.16 -5.26 -4.17
N LEU A 88 -8.19 -6.06 -3.91
CA LEU A 88 -9.59 -5.66 -4.02
C LEU A 88 -10.28 -5.71 -2.66
N THR A 89 -11.18 -4.75 -2.43
CA THR A 89 -12.15 -4.78 -1.34
C THR A 89 -13.42 -4.03 -1.75
N GLU A 90 -14.54 -4.32 -1.08
CA GLU A 90 -15.78 -3.58 -1.30
C GLU A 90 -15.63 -2.11 -0.90
N TYR A 91 -16.29 -1.24 -1.65
CA TYR A 91 -16.26 0.20 -1.36
C TYR A 91 -17.01 0.51 -0.07
N GLN A 92 -16.30 1.17 0.83
CA GLN A 92 -16.85 1.91 1.97
C GLN A 92 -16.07 3.21 2.12
N PRO A 93 -16.73 4.35 2.36
CA PRO A 93 -16.01 5.63 2.53
C PRO A 93 -14.94 5.59 3.62
N GLN A 94 -15.19 4.84 4.69
CA GLN A 94 -14.23 4.64 5.77
C GLN A 94 -13.03 3.82 5.30
N SER A 95 -13.25 2.72 4.58
CA SER A 95 -12.18 1.85 4.05
C SER A 95 -11.27 2.61 3.11
N LEU A 96 -11.83 3.43 2.21
CA LEU A 96 -11.04 4.28 1.31
C LEU A 96 -10.17 5.28 2.10
N SER A 97 -10.76 5.93 3.12
CA SER A 97 -10.04 6.89 3.96
C SER A 97 -8.91 6.23 4.75
N GLU A 98 -9.15 5.03 5.30
CA GLU A 98 -8.14 4.25 6.03
C GLU A 98 -6.99 3.78 5.13
N LEU A 99 -7.29 3.34 3.90
CA LEU A 99 -6.27 2.98 2.91
C LEU A 99 -5.38 4.19 2.57
N ILE A 100 -5.96 5.37 2.34
CA ILE A 100 -5.23 6.61 2.12
C ILE A 100 -4.30 6.93 3.31
N LEU A 101 -4.79 6.81 4.54
CA LEU A 101 -4.00 7.06 5.74
C LEU A 101 -2.87 6.03 5.91
N ASN A 102 -3.13 4.76 5.60
CA ASN A 102 -2.17 3.69 5.76
C ASN A 102 -1.05 3.78 4.71
N LEU A 103 -1.36 4.13 3.46
CA LEU A 103 -0.35 4.41 2.43
C LEU A 103 0.61 5.54 2.87
N ARG A 104 0.07 6.60 3.49
CA ARG A 104 0.91 7.67 4.07
C ARG A 104 1.79 7.19 5.22
N LYS A 105 1.28 6.33 6.10
CA LYS A 105 2.08 5.72 7.20
C LYS A 105 3.22 4.87 6.65
N ASP A 106 3.01 4.22 5.51
CA ASP A 106 4.02 3.42 4.82
C ASP A 106 5.05 4.28 4.05
N GLY A 107 4.96 5.61 4.15
CA GLY A 107 5.92 6.54 3.55
C GLY A 107 5.64 6.90 2.08
N LEU A 108 4.43 6.58 1.60
CA LEU A 108 3.99 7.00 0.28
C LEU A 108 3.41 8.42 0.31
N VAL A 109 3.58 9.14 -0.78
CA VAL A 109 3.03 10.48 -0.99
C VAL A 109 2.20 10.50 -2.26
N MET A 110 1.11 11.27 -2.24
CA MET A 110 0.28 11.48 -3.43
C MET A 110 1.04 12.26 -4.48
N GLN A 111 1.01 11.80 -5.72
CA GLN A 111 1.60 12.49 -6.86
C GLN A 111 0.53 13.12 -7.75
N LYS A 112 -0.60 12.42 -7.93
CA LYS A 112 -1.70 12.88 -8.77
C LYS A 112 -3.03 12.35 -8.22
N VAL A 113 -4.08 13.12 -8.37
CA VAL A 113 -5.46 12.73 -8.04
C VAL A 113 -6.34 12.97 -9.25
N GLU A 114 -7.11 11.97 -9.65
CA GLU A 114 -8.15 12.08 -10.66
C GLU A 114 -9.49 11.74 -10.03
N ILE A 115 -10.53 12.56 -10.27
CA ILE A 115 -11.90 12.31 -9.81
C ILE A 115 -12.84 12.69 -10.95
N ASP A 116 -13.69 11.75 -11.35
CA ASP A 116 -14.68 11.96 -12.42
C ASP A 116 -14.05 12.51 -13.71
N GLY A 117 -12.87 12.00 -14.09
CA GLY A 117 -12.12 12.40 -15.27
C GLY A 117 -11.40 13.76 -15.18
N GLN A 118 -11.47 14.44 -14.04
CA GLN A 118 -10.72 15.67 -13.79
C GLN A 118 -9.46 15.35 -12.97
N GLN A 119 -8.34 15.95 -13.34
CA GLN A 119 -7.05 15.67 -12.72
C GLN A 119 -6.51 16.87 -11.93
N TYR A 120 -5.85 16.57 -10.82
CA TYR A 120 -5.00 17.48 -10.06
C TYR A 120 -3.61 16.86 -9.92
N ASP A 121 -2.64 17.41 -10.63
CA ASP A 121 -1.24 16.98 -10.58
C ASP A 121 -0.53 17.75 -9.46
N ILE A 122 -0.26 17.03 -8.36
CA ILE A 122 0.38 17.59 -7.16
C ILE A 122 1.85 17.89 -7.48
N SER A 123 2.52 17.02 -8.24
CA SER A 123 3.93 17.20 -8.58
C SER A 123 4.17 18.43 -9.44
N GLU A 124 3.24 18.73 -10.34
CA GLU A 124 3.29 19.96 -11.15
C GLU A 124 2.94 21.20 -10.32
N ALA A 125 1.89 21.12 -9.48
CA ALA A 125 1.49 22.22 -8.61
C ALA A 125 2.62 22.65 -7.67
N MET A 126 3.37 21.69 -7.10
CA MET A 126 4.51 21.92 -6.20
C MET A 126 5.70 22.64 -6.88
N ARG A 127 5.72 22.75 -8.21
CA ARG A 127 6.74 23.54 -8.91
C ARG A 127 6.43 25.05 -8.92
N HIS A 128 5.18 25.42 -8.63
CA HIS A 128 4.67 26.78 -8.82
C HIS A 128 4.05 27.38 -7.56
N ALA A 129 3.79 26.57 -6.53
CA ALA A 129 3.13 26.97 -5.29
C ALA A 129 3.80 26.35 -4.06
N THR A 130 3.55 26.90 -2.89
CA THR A 130 4.01 26.34 -1.62
C THR A 130 3.24 25.07 -1.26
N PRO A 131 3.80 24.16 -0.43
CA PRO A 131 3.09 22.97 0.03
C PRO A 131 1.72 23.27 0.66
N GLU A 132 1.63 24.35 1.44
CA GLU A 132 0.40 24.77 2.10
C GLU A 132 -0.69 25.23 1.10
N GLU A 133 -0.29 25.90 0.03
CA GLU A 133 -1.19 26.30 -1.05
C GLU A 133 -1.67 25.08 -1.83
N VAL A 134 -0.76 24.16 -2.18
CA VAL A 134 -1.09 22.92 -2.88
C VAL A 134 -2.04 22.06 -2.06
N ASP A 135 -1.79 21.87 -0.76
CA ASP A 135 -2.68 21.12 0.14
C ASP A 135 -4.08 21.73 0.19
N LYS A 136 -4.17 23.05 0.29
CA LYS A 136 -5.45 23.76 0.29
C LYS A 136 -6.21 23.56 -1.02
N ASP A 137 -5.54 23.70 -2.15
CA ASP A 137 -6.15 23.55 -3.46
C ASP A 137 -6.58 22.11 -3.71
N LEU A 138 -5.78 21.12 -3.28
CA LEU A 138 -6.11 19.71 -3.33
C LEU A 138 -7.37 19.39 -2.51
N ILE A 139 -7.49 19.94 -1.29
CA ILE A 139 -8.69 19.77 -0.46
C ILE A 139 -9.91 20.36 -1.16
N VAL A 140 -9.79 21.56 -1.74
CA VAL A 140 -10.87 22.19 -2.51
C VAL A 140 -11.23 21.35 -3.72
N PHE A 141 -10.24 20.80 -4.45
CA PHE A 141 -10.46 19.92 -5.59
C PHE A 141 -11.26 18.68 -5.20
N ILE A 142 -10.82 17.94 -4.17
CA ILE A 142 -11.45 16.69 -3.72
C ILE A 142 -12.90 16.94 -3.26
N ASN A 143 -13.14 18.04 -2.55
CA ASN A 143 -14.45 18.34 -1.98
C ASN A 143 -15.51 18.81 -3.02
N ARG A 144 -15.12 19.00 -4.29
CA ARG A 144 -16.08 19.30 -5.37
C ARG A 144 -16.91 18.08 -5.79
N TYR A 145 -16.45 16.87 -5.44
CA TYR A 145 -17.03 15.63 -5.92
C TYR A 145 -17.65 14.83 -4.79
N PRO A 146 -18.74 14.09 -5.06
CA PRO A 146 -19.30 13.17 -4.07
C PRO A 146 -18.30 12.07 -3.71
N GLN A 147 -18.46 11.50 -2.51
CA GLN A 147 -17.53 10.48 -2.01
C GLN A 147 -17.48 9.22 -2.90
N GLN A 148 -18.59 8.86 -3.54
CA GLN A 148 -18.70 7.72 -4.44
C GLN A 148 -18.25 8.01 -5.87
N ALA A 149 -17.87 9.24 -6.21
CA ALA A 149 -17.37 9.54 -7.55
C ALA A 149 -16.15 8.67 -7.87
N PRO A 150 -16.07 8.13 -9.10
CA PRO A 150 -14.91 7.37 -9.55
C PRO A 150 -13.63 8.19 -9.34
N ARG A 151 -12.62 7.56 -8.76
CA ARG A 151 -11.34 8.22 -8.47
C ARG A 151 -10.16 7.30 -8.61
N SER A 152 -9.05 7.89 -8.99
CA SER A 152 -7.73 7.28 -9.01
C SER A 152 -6.73 8.19 -8.33
N ILE A 153 -5.92 7.66 -7.44
CA ILE A 153 -4.89 8.39 -6.72
C ILE A 153 -3.57 7.68 -6.95
N ASP A 154 -2.63 8.37 -7.60
CA ASP A 154 -1.29 7.88 -7.84
C ASP A 154 -0.39 8.24 -6.66
N TRP A 155 0.36 7.25 -6.18
CA TRP A 155 1.28 7.36 -5.07
C TRP A 155 2.66 6.87 -5.46
N VAL A 156 3.66 7.50 -4.88
CA VAL A 156 5.07 7.09 -4.99
C VAL A 156 5.72 7.13 -3.62
N LEU A 157 6.88 6.49 -3.49
CA LEU A 157 7.70 6.69 -2.29
C LEU A 157 8.11 8.17 -2.18
N ALA A 158 8.18 8.71 -0.95
CA ALA A 158 8.49 10.12 -0.73
C ALA A 158 9.81 10.56 -1.39
N GLN A 159 10.83 9.67 -1.40
CA GLN A 159 12.13 9.93 -2.04
C GLN A 159 12.07 9.86 -3.59
N GLU A 160 10.97 9.39 -4.16
CA GLU A 160 10.75 9.25 -5.61
C GLU A 160 9.75 10.29 -6.14
N PHE A 161 9.28 11.19 -5.27
CA PHE A 161 8.31 12.23 -5.65
C PHE A 161 8.84 13.11 -6.78
N GLY A 162 8.04 13.27 -7.84
CA GLY A 162 8.42 14.02 -9.04
C GLY A 162 9.45 13.31 -9.94
N THR A 163 9.82 12.06 -9.66
CA THR A 163 10.68 11.25 -10.52
C THR A 163 9.86 10.72 -11.71
N PRO A 164 10.35 10.82 -12.94
CA PRO A 164 9.61 10.35 -14.13
C PRO A 164 9.49 8.82 -14.21
N THR A 165 10.42 8.09 -13.59
CA THR A 165 10.45 6.63 -13.55
C THR A 165 10.66 6.14 -12.12
N PRO A 166 9.61 6.15 -11.28
CA PRO A 166 9.71 5.64 -9.91
C PRO A 166 9.91 4.11 -9.95
N ARG A 167 10.61 3.55 -8.96
CA ARG A 167 10.76 2.10 -8.80
C ARG A 167 9.47 1.43 -8.35
N LEU A 168 8.64 2.18 -7.66
CA LEU A 168 7.37 1.75 -7.12
C LEU A 168 6.29 2.73 -7.53
N ASN A 169 5.27 2.22 -8.20
CA ASN A 169 4.04 2.96 -8.47
C ASN A 169 2.88 2.27 -7.75
N VAL A 170 2.12 3.06 -7.01
CA VAL A 170 0.93 2.59 -6.30
C VAL A 170 -0.25 3.42 -6.75
N MET A 171 -1.33 2.77 -7.16
CA MET A 171 -2.58 3.40 -7.58
C MET A 171 -3.71 2.93 -6.69
N LEU A 172 -4.42 3.85 -6.08
CA LEU A 172 -5.63 3.57 -5.31
C LEU A 172 -6.84 4.03 -6.12
N ASN A 173 -7.57 3.07 -6.65
CA ASN A 173 -8.74 3.30 -7.50
C ASN A 173 -10.03 3.02 -6.72
N SER A 174 -11.09 3.73 -7.06
CA SER A 174 -12.45 3.40 -6.62
C SER A 174 -13.45 3.85 -7.67
N ASP A 175 -14.41 3.00 -7.96
CA ASP A 175 -15.56 3.30 -8.84
C ASP A 175 -16.87 3.53 -8.09
N GLY A 176 -16.82 3.51 -6.74
CA GLY A 176 -17.98 3.64 -5.86
C GLY A 176 -18.62 2.31 -5.47
N GLU A 177 -18.23 1.19 -6.07
CA GLU A 177 -18.64 -0.18 -5.71
C GLU A 177 -17.46 -0.98 -5.12
N MET A 178 -16.28 -0.81 -5.71
CA MET A 178 -15.05 -1.48 -5.32
C MET A 178 -13.92 -0.46 -5.06
N ILE A 179 -12.97 -0.88 -4.24
CA ILE A 179 -11.67 -0.22 -4.09
C ILE A 179 -10.61 -1.20 -4.56
N GLU A 180 -9.73 -0.72 -5.42
CA GLU A 180 -8.59 -1.46 -5.92
C GLU A 180 -7.29 -0.75 -5.59
N LEU A 181 -6.37 -1.45 -4.92
CA LEU A 181 -5.02 -1.00 -4.69
C LEU A 181 -4.08 -1.74 -5.64
N LYS A 182 -3.61 -1.05 -6.68
CA LYS A 182 -2.62 -1.56 -7.62
C LYS A 182 -1.22 -1.17 -7.18
N VAL A 183 -0.29 -2.10 -7.31
CA VAL A 183 1.12 -1.87 -7.01
C VAL A 183 1.95 -2.44 -8.15
N ILE A 184 2.82 -1.61 -8.72
CA ILE A 184 3.77 -2.01 -9.77
C ILE A 184 5.17 -1.76 -9.23
N ARG A 185 5.98 -2.80 -9.25
CA ARG A 185 7.37 -2.77 -8.81
C ARG A 185 8.27 -3.12 -10.00
N PHE A 186 9.16 -2.15 -10.36
CA PHE A 186 10.09 -2.22 -11.47
C PHE A 186 11.49 -2.65 -11.02
#